data_ad0cd1c02011998da465037c4fd723dc
#
_entry.id   ad0cd1c02011998da465037c4fd723dc
#
_cell.length_a   1.000
_cell.length_b   1.000
_cell.length_c   1.000
_cell.angle_alpha   90.00
_cell.angle_beta   90.00
_cell.angle_gamma   90.00
#
_symmetry.space_group_name_H-M   'P 1'
#
loop_
_entity.id
_entity.type
_entity.pdbx_description
1 polymer ?
#
loop_
_entity_poly.entity_id
_entity_poly.type
_entity_poly.pdbx_seq_one_letter_code
_entity_poly.pdbx_strand_id
1 'polypeptide(L)'
;DQRDNRALARRLAEEFKKVHGRGMRALNCFCYTGGFSLALKAGGAEEVVSIDSSADALQMAQENAKRNGFDDGSMKWIEANVFEALREFRDKGEQFDLVILDPPKFASSHHHVDKAARAYKDINLNGLRILAPGGQLLTFSCSGAIDVDLFQKIVAGAVIDSRVEAWMMARLGAGIDHPLLMTHPEGEYLKGLYLLSRGRV
;
A
#
# COMPACT_ATOMS: atom_id res chain seq x y z
N ASP A 1 3.13 -14.09 0.51
CA ASP A 1 4.31 -13.30 0.88
C ASP A 1 3.99 -12.06 1.73
N GLN A 2 2.77 -11.52 1.66
CA GLN A 2 2.34 -10.31 2.39
C GLN A 2 1.72 -10.59 3.78
N ARG A 3 1.83 -11.81 4.34
CA ARG A 3 1.15 -12.18 5.59
C ARG A 3 1.55 -11.28 6.76
N ASP A 4 2.85 -11.10 6.97
CA ASP A 4 3.36 -10.31 8.09
C ASP A 4 3.09 -8.82 7.91
N ASN A 5 3.09 -8.34 6.66
CA ASN A 5 2.73 -6.95 6.32
C ASN A 5 1.21 -6.69 6.52
N ARG A 6 0.34 -7.68 6.24
CA ARG A 6 -1.09 -7.59 6.60
C ARG A 6 -1.28 -7.56 8.12
N ALA A 7 -0.51 -8.35 8.86
CA ALA A 7 -0.54 -8.31 10.33
C ALA A 7 -0.06 -6.96 10.87
N LEU A 8 0.97 -6.34 10.23
CA LEU A 8 1.39 -4.98 10.53
C LEU A 8 0.25 -3.98 10.28
N ALA A 9 -0.38 -4.02 9.11
CA ALA A 9 -1.49 -3.11 8.77
C ALA A 9 -2.64 -3.20 9.79
N ARG A 10 -2.98 -4.41 10.24
CA ARG A 10 -3.96 -4.62 11.31
C ARG A 10 -3.53 -3.93 12.61
N ARG A 11 -2.29 -4.15 13.07
CA ARG A 11 -1.78 -3.50 14.30
C ARG A 11 -1.79 -1.99 14.19
N LEU A 12 -1.41 -1.42 13.04
CA LEU A 12 -1.44 0.03 12.81
C LEU A 12 -2.87 0.58 12.96
N ALA A 13 -3.88 -0.13 12.46
CA ALA A 13 -5.29 0.25 12.62
C ALA A 13 -5.74 0.16 14.09
N GLU A 14 -5.34 -0.89 14.82
CA GLU A 14 -5.64 -1.06 16.26
C GLU A 14 -5.00 0.05 17.10
N GLU A 15 -3.73 0.38 16.83
CA GLU A 15 -3.00 1.45 17.52
C GLU A 15 -3.57 2.82 17.21
N PHE A 16 -3.86 3.09 15.94
CA PHE A 16 -4.50 4.34 15.54
C PHE A 16 -5.80 4.58 16.31
N LYS A 17 -6.67 3.58 16.37
CA LYS A 17 -7.93 3.67 17.10
C LYS A 17 -7.73 3.95 18.59
N LYS A 18 -6.73 3.33 19.22
CA LYS A 18 -6.39 3.58 20.64
C LYS A 18 -5.92 5.01 20.88
N VAL A 19 -5.09 5.54 19.96
CA VAL A 19 -4.49 6.87 20.12
C VAL A 19 -5.49 7.98 19.79
N HIS A 20 -6.29 7.81 18.73
CA HIS A 20 -7.15 8.87 18.20
C HIS A 20 -8.63 8.76 18.63
N GLY A 21 -9.04 7.67 19.28
CA GLY A 21 -10.43 7.44 19.70
C GLY A 21 -11.41 7.22 18.54
N ARG A 22 -10.93 7.12 17.30
CA ARG A 22 -11.70 6.82 16.10
C ARG A 22 -11.00 5.77 15.25
N GLY A 23 -11.72 5.08 14.37
CA GLY A 23 -11.12 4.22 13.36
C GLY A 23 -10.36 5.03 12.31
N MET A 24 -9.37 4.41 11.68
CA MET A 24 -8.67 5.05 10.55
C MET A 24 -9.48 4.96 9.27
N ARG A 25 -9.30 5.93 8.39
CA ARG A 25 -9.71 5.90 7.00
C ARG A 25 -8.53 5.43 6.17
N ALA A 26 -8.64 4.27 5.53
CA ALA A 26 -7.54 3.64 4.82
C ALA A 26 -7.85 3.45 3.33
N LEU A 27 -6.79 3.53 2.50
CA LEU A 27 -6.82 3.23 1.09
C LEU A 27 -5.90 2.05 0.78
N ASN A 28 -6.43 1.02 0.13
CA ASN A 28 -5.68 -0.13 -0.35
C ASN A 28 -5.70 -0.17 -1.88
N CYS A 29 -4.58 0.15 -2.49
CA CYS A 29 -4.38 0.14 -3.94
C CYS A 29 -3.80 -1.20 -4.40
N PHE A 30 -4.28 -1.69 -5.58
CA PHE A 30 -3.96 -3.01 -6.11
C PHE A 30 -4.39 -4.09 -5.12
N CYS A 31 -5.63 -3.96 -4.65
CA CYS A 31 -6.10 -4.71 -3.48
C CYS A 31 -6.29 -6.20 -3.72
N TYR A 32 -6.29 -6.65 -4.98
CA TYR A 32 -6.51 -8.04 -5.37
C TYR A 32 -7.75 -8.62 -4.67
N THR A 33 -7.62 -9.72 -3.94
CA THR A 33 -8.72 -10.35 -3.19
C THR A 33 -8.96 -9.76 -1.79
N GLY A 34 -8.45 -8.56 -1.52
CA GLY A 34 -8.78 -7.77 -0.33
C GLY A 34 -7.99 -8.09 0.93
N GLY A 35 -6.88 -8.83 0.86
CA GLY A 35 -6.17 -9.31 2.06
C GLY A 35 -5.75 -8.20 3.02
N PHE A 36 -5.19 -7.08 2.55
CA PHE A 36 -4.88 -5.92 3.39
C PHE A 36 -6.14 -5.22 3.89
N SER A 37 -7.17 -5.10 3.05
CA SER A 37 -8.43 -4.44 3.40
C SER A 37 -9.12 -5.15 4.56
N LEU A 38 -9.15 -6.48 4.53
CA LEU A 38 -9.69 -7.30 5.62
C LEU A 38 -8.86 -7.15 6.90
N ALA A 39 -7.54 -7.10 6.79
CA ALA A 39 -6.66 -6.91 7.93
C ALA A 39 -6.89 -5.54 8.60
N LEU A 40 -7.02 -4.48 7.82
CA LEU A 40 -7.34 -3.13 8.29
C LEU A 40 -8.70 -3.08 8.99
N LYS A 41 -9.72 -3.68 8.38
CA LYS A 41 -11.07 -3.74 8.97
C LYS A 41 -11.07 -4.54 10.28
N ALA A 42 -10.37 -5.68 10.33
CA ALA A 42 -10.20 -6.45 11.55
C ALA A 42 -9.45 -5.68 12.65
N GLY A 43 -8.57 -4.74 12.29
CA GLY A 43 -7.90 -3.81 13.20
C GLY A 43 -8.77 -2.63 13.64
N GLY A 44 -10.01 -2.52 13.17
CA GLY A 44 -10.95 -1.48 13.54
C GLY A 44 -10.87 -0.21 12.70
N ALA A 45 -10.39 -0.31 11.45
CA ALA A 45 -10.54 0.78 10.49
C ALA A 45 -12.01 1.13 10.30
N GLU A 46 -12.32 2.43 10.30
CA GLU A 46 -13.68 2.94 10.16
C GLU A 46 -14.15 2.86 8.71
N GLU A 47 -13.29 3.23 7.77
CA GLU A 47 -13.54 3.13 6.34
C GLU A 47 -12.31 2.52 5.65
N VAL A 48 -12.53 1.56 4.75
CA VAL A 48 -11.49 1.02 3.89
C VAL A 48 -11.93 1.13 2.43
N VAL A 49 -11.23 1.98 1.67
CA VAL A 49 -11.40 2.10 0.23
C VAL A 49 -10.39 1.18 -0.45
N SER A 50 -10.86 0.31 -1.33
CA SER A 50 -10.05 -0.71 -2.01
C SER A 50 -10.17 -0.56 -3.52
N ILE A 51 -9.05 -0.50 -4.23
CA ILE A 51 -9.01 -0.29 -5.67
C ILE A 51 -8.26 -1.43 -6.33
N ASP A 52 -8.84 -1.97 -7.38
CA ASP A 52 -8.19 -2.89 -8.31
C ASP A 52 -8.77 -2.70 -9.71
N SER A 53 -8.03 -3.08 -10.74
CA SER A 53 -8.51 -3.07 -12.13
C SER A 53 -9.23 -4.35 -12.53
N SER A 54 -9.19 -5.38 -11.68
CA SER A 54 -9.81 -6.68 -11.92
C SER A 54 -11.15 -6.80 -11.22
N ALA A 55 -12.25 -6.79 -11.98
CA ALA A 55 -13.60 -7.03 -11.47
C ALA A 55 -13.70 -8.36 -10.72
N ASP A 56 -13.10 -9.43 -11.27
CA ASP A 56 -13.12 -10.77 -10.66
C ASP A 56 -12.40 -10.78 -9.28
N ALA A 57 -11.29 -10.08 -9.18
CA ALA A 57 -10.57 -9.94 -7.90
C ALA A 57 -11.40 -9.17 -6.87
N LEU A 58 -12.06 -8.09 -7.29
CA LEU A 58 -12.95 -7.31 -6.44
C LEU A 58 -14.18 -8.09 -5.99
N GLN A 59 -14.78 -8.89 -6.88
CA GLN A 59 -15.88 -9.77 -6.50
C GLN A 59 -15.44 -10.75 -5.41
N MET A 60 -14.30 -11.39 -5.58
CA MET A 60 -13.74 -12.29 -4.56
C MET A 60 -13.41 -11.55 -3.25
N ALA A 61 -12.91 -10.31 -3.33
CA ALA A 61 -12.65 -9.49 -2.15
C ALA A 61 -13.93 -9.17 -1.38
N GLN A 62 -15.03 -8.85 -2.06
CA GLN A 62 -16.36 -8.62 -1.46
C GLN A 62 -16.89 -9.89 -0.78
N GLU A 63 -16.76 -11.04 -1.44
CA GLU A 63 -17.15 -12.34 -0.84
C GLU A 63 -16.31 -12.64 0.42
N ASN A 64 -15.02 -12.37 0.36
CA ASN A 64 -14.13 -12.53 1.50
C ASN A 64 -14.52 -11.59 2.66
N ALA A 65 -14.87 -10.34 2.37
CA ALA A 65 -15.36 -9.39 3.37
C ALA A 65 -16.65 -9.91 4.03
N LYS A 66 -17.62 -10.35 3.24
CA LYS A 66 -18.88 -10.93 3.73
C LYS A 66 -18.65 -12.15 4.60
N ARG A 67 -17.76 -13.07 4.21
CA ARG A 67 -17.42 -14.28 5.00
C ARG A 67 -16.79 -13.93 6.36
N ASN A 68 -16.14 -12.76 6.46
CA ASN A 68 -15.57 -12.26 7.70
C ASN A 68 -16.51 -11.35 8.51
N GLY A 69 -17.76 -11.17 8.08
CA GLY A 69 -18.75 -10.32 8.75
C GLY A 69 -18.49 -8.81 8.56
N PHE A 70 -17.79 -8.42 7.50
CA PHE A 70 -17.45 -7.02 7.18
C PHE A 70 -18.32 -6.50 6.02
N ASP A 71 -19.63 -6.67 6.10
CA ASP A 71 -20.60 -6.22 5.10
C ASP A 71 -21.47 -5.04 5.57
N ASP A 72 -20.94 -4.25 6.51
CA ASP A 72 -21.60 -3.10 7.13
C ASP A 72 -21.56 -1.80 6.30
N GLY A 73 -21.09 -1.87 5.05
CA GLY A 73 -20.98 -0.73 4.14
C GLY A 73 -19.74 0.14 4.36
N SER A 74 -18.89 -0.18 5.33
CA SER A 74 -17.65 0.56 5.61
C SER A 74 -16.48 0.20 4.67
N MET A 75 -16.61 -0.87 3.90
CA MET A 75 -15.64 -1.28 2.88
C MET A 75 -16.15 -0.89 1.49
N LYS A 76 -15.39 -0.04 0.80
CA LYS A 76 -15.69 0.39 -0.56
C LYS A 76 -14.77 -0.31 -1.55
N TRP A 77 -15.33 -0.80 -2.64
CA TRP A 77 -14.62 -1.53 -3.69
C TRP A 77 -14.78 -0.78 -5.00
N ILE A 78 -13.66 -0.37 -5.59
CA ILE A 78 -13.64 0.47 -6.80
C ILE A 78 -12.86 -0.25 -7.90
N GLU A 79 -13.55 -0.58 -8.98
CA GLU A 79 -12.89 -1.04 -10.21
C GLU A 79 -12.35 0.17 -10.96
N ALA A 80 -11.05 0.37 -10.93
CA ALA A 80 -10.40 1.50 -11.58
C ALA A 80 -8.90 1.26 -11.82
N ASN A 81 -8.35 2.07 -12.73
CA ASN A 81 -6.91 2.23 -12.84
C ASN A 81 -6.38 3.00 -11.63
N VAL A 82 -5.50 2.38 -10.84
CA VAL A 82 -4.95 2.98 -9.62
C VAL A 82 -4.24 4.32 -9.88
N PHE A 83 -3.51 4.46 -10.99
CA PHE A 83 -2.82 5.70 -11.34
C PHE A 83 -3.80 6.87 -11.53
N GLU A 84 -4.94 6.60 -12.15
CA GLU A 84 -6.00 7.59 -12.38
C GLU A 84 -6.75 7.89 -11.08
N ALA A 85 -7.11 6.87 -10.32
CA ALA A 85 -7.82 7.00 -9.05
C ALA A 85 -7.01 7.80 -8.01
N LEU A 86 -5.70 7.57 -7.88
CA LEU A 86 -4.84 8.34 -6.99
C LEU A 86 -4.79 9.82 -7.36
N ARG A 87 -4.76 10.15 -8.67
CA ARG A 87 -4.81 11.55 -9.13
C ARG A 87 -6.17 12.17 -8.86
N GLU A 88 -7.26 11.43 -9.08
CA GLU A 88 -8.61 11.89 -8.80
C GLU A 88 -8.80 12.18 -7.30
N PHE A 89 -8.36 11.30 -6.41
CA PHE A 89 -8.39 11.56 -4.97
C PHE A 89 -7.59 12.80 -4.58
N ARG A 90 -6.38 12.96 -5.13
CA ARG A 90 -5.57 14.16 -4.92
C ARG A 90 -6.30 15.42 -5.37
N ASP A 91 -6.90 15.41 -6.57
CA ASP A 91 -7.55 16.57 -7.17
C ASP A 91 -8.86 16.93 -6.44
N LYS A 92 -9.52 15.93 -5.82
CA LYS A 92 -10.66 16.12 -4.93
C LYS A 92 -10.29 16.51 -3.49
N GLY A 93 -9.00 16.53 -3.15
CA GLY A 93 -8.54 16.84 -1.80
C GLY A 93 -8.86 15.74 -0.77
N GLU A 94 -9.08 14.51 -1.21
CA GLU A 94 -9.30 13.36 -0.34
C GLU A 94 -8.06 13.09 0.51
N GLN A 95 -8.27 12.66 1.76
CA GLN A 95 -7.20 12.33 2.69
C GLN A 95 -7.44 10.99 3.37
N PHE A 96 -6.35 10.25 3.59
CA PHE A 96 -6.35 8.93 4.23
C PHE A 96 -5.33 8.89 5.36
N ASP A 97 -5.68 8.23 6.46
CA ASP A 97 -4.77 7.98 7.58
C ASP A 97 -3.72 6.92 7.25
N LEU A 98 -4.06 5.98 6.35
CA LEU A 98 -3.13 4.97 5.82
C LEU A 98 -3.40 4.74 4.33
N VAL A 99 -2.31 4.72 3.54
CA VAL A 99 -2.33 4.30 2.14
C VAL A 99 -1.44 3.07 1.98
N ILE A 100 -1.93 2.06 1.27
CA ILE A 100 -1.16 0.85 0.90
C ILE A 100 -1.03 0.82 -0.62
N LEU A 101 0.20 0.66 -1.10
CA LEU A 101 0.56 0.54 -2.50
C LEU A 101 1.28 -0.80 -2.69
N ASP A 102 0.57 -1.82 -3.16
CA ASP A 102 1.10 -3.17 -3.43
C ASP A 102 0.93 -3.54 -4.91
N PRO A 103 1.61 -2.82 -5.81
CA PRO A 103 1.40 -2.98 -7.25
C PRO A 103 1.92 -4.32 -7.76
N PRO A 104 1.40 -4.80 -8.90
CA PRO A 104 1.96 -5.92 -9.63
C PRO A 104 3.37 -5.58 -10.13
N LYS A 105 4.09 -6.59 -10.61
CA LYS A 105 5.44 -6.44 -11.14
C LYS A 105 5.49 -5.48 -12.34
N PHE A 106 6.02 -4.27 -12.16
CA PHE A 106 6.15 -3.27 -13.23
C PHE A 106 7.37 -3.51 -14.14
N ALA A 107 8.43 -4.15 -13.64
CA ALA A 107 9.59 -4.54 -14.43
C ALA A 107 9.72 -6.06 -14.50
N SER A 108 9.57 -6.63 -15.68
CA SER A 108 9.81 -8.05 -15.95
C SER A 108 11.27 -8.35 -16.32
N SER A 109 12.05 -7.33 -16.69
CA SER A 109 13.46 -7.41 -17.07
C SER A 109 14.19 -6.10 -16.82
N HIS A 110 15.52 -6.12 -16.85
CA HIS A 110 16.37 -4.95 -16.70
C HIS A 110 16.10 -3.84 -17.75
N HIS A 111 15.67 -4.21 -18.96
CA HIS A 111 15.30 -3.23 -20.00
C HIS A 111 14.09 -2.36 -19.65
N HIS A 112 13.28 -2.74 -18.65
CA HIS A 112 12.09 -2.01 -18.24
C HIS A 112 12.26 -1.23 -16.92
N VAL A 113 13.48 -1.20 -16.36
CA VAL A 113 13.76 -0.58 -15.05
C VAL A 113 13.36 0.88 -15.02
N ASP A 114 13.75 1.69 -16.03
CA ASP A 114 13.43 3.12 -16.07
C ASP A 114 11.92 3.39 -16.14
N LYS A 115 11.19 2.59 -16.93
CA LYS A 115 9.73 2.70 -17.01
C LYS A 115 9.07 2.31 -15.70
N ALA A 116 9.54 1.24 -15.07
CA ALA A 116 9.04 0.79 -13.78
C ALA A 116 9.36 1.81 -12.66
N ALA A 117 10.57 2.38 -12.66
CA ALA A 117 10.97 3.41 -11.71
C ALA A 117 10.04 4.63 -11.78
N ARG A 118 9.70 5.09 -12.98
CA ARG A 118 8.73 6.18 -13.17
C ARG A 118 7.34 5.80 -12.67
N ALA A 119 6.87 4.58 -12.92
CA ALA A 119 5.58 4.10 -12.45
C ALA A 119 5.54 4.01 -10.91
N TYR A 120 6.56 3.43 -10.27
CA TYR A 120 6.69 3.43 -8.81
C TYR A 120 6.75 4.84 -8.23
N LYS A 121 7.52 5.75 -8.86
CA LYS A 121 7.58 7.14 -8.41
C LYS A 121 6.22 7.82 -8.48
N ASP A 122 5.47 7.64 -9.56
CA ASP A 122 4.16 8.27 -9.76
C ASP A 122 3.13 7.82 -8.72
N ILE A 123 2.99 6.52 -8.47
CA ILE A 123 2.04 6.04 -7.46
C ILE A 123 2.44 6.48 -6.05
N ASN A 124 3.73 6.46 -5.71
CA ASN A 124 4.21 6.90 -4.40
C ASN A 124 4.01 8.42 -4.20
N LEU A 125 4.30 9.23 -5.22
CA LEU A 125 4.08 10.66 -5.22
C LEU A 125 2.61 11.00 -4.93
N ASN A 126 1.69 10.38 -5.66
CA ASN A 126 0.26 10.64 -5.48
C ASN A 126 -0.25 10.04 -4.17
N GLY A 127 0.21 8.85 -3.77
CA GLY A 127 -0.09 8.25 -2.47
C GLY A 127 0.31 9.13 -1.28
N LEU A 128 1.51 9.72 -1.33
CA LEU A 128 1.97 10.67 -0.30
C LEU A 128 1.12 11.94 -0.24
N ARG A 129 0.68 12.46 -1.39
CA ARG A 129 -0.11 13.68 -1.48
C ARG A 129 -1.52 13.57 -0.91
N ILE A 130 -2.05 12.37 -0.80
CA ILE A 130 -3.37 12.10 -0.22
C ILE A 130 -3.31 11.58 1.22
N LEU A 131 -2.13 11.57 1.85
CA LEU A 131 -2.01 11.29 3.28
C LEU A 131 -2.52 12.47 4.10
N ALA A 132 -3.29 12.17 5.13
CA ALA A 132 -3.58 13.11 6.20
C ALA A 132 -2.28 13.47 6.96
N PRO A 133 -2.21 14.62 7.65
CA PRO A 133 -1.11 14.91 8.56
C PRO A 133 -0.95 13.79 9.59
N GLY A 134 0.26 13.24 9.73
CA GLY A 134 0.52 12.05 10.56
C GLY A 134 0.08 10.73 9.91
N GLY A 135 -0.35 10.76 8.66
CA GLY A 135 -0.75 9.57 7.91
C GLY A 135 0.44 8.68 7.55
N GLN A 136 0.14 7.46 7.19
CA GLN A 136 1.11 6.37 7.02
C GLN A 136 1.06 5.81 5.60
N LEU A 137 2.20 5.38 5.08
CA LEU A 137 2.32 4.72 3.78
C LEU A 137 3.01 3.38 3.91
N LEU A 138 2.36 2.31 3.47
CA LEU A 138 3.01 1.03 3.19
C LEU A 138 3.14 0.90 1.67
N THR A 139 4.36 0.82 1.16
CA THR A 139 4.61 0.72 -0.27
C THR A 139 5.52 -0.43 -0.60
N PHE A 140 5.22 -1.17 -1.67
CA PHE A 140 5.88 -2.41 -2.02
C PHE A 140 6.33 -2.46 -3.49
N SER A 141 7.29 -3.33 -3.75
CA SER A 141 7.69 -3.75 -5.09
C SER A 141 8.04 -5.24 -5.09
N CYS A 142 7.45 -5.98 -6.02
CA CYS A 142 7.79 -7.38 -6.30
C CYS A 142 8.63 -7.52 -7.59
N SER A 143 9.16 -6.42 -8.15
CA SER A 143 9.99 -6.43 -9.36
C SER A 143 11.42 -6.83 -9.03
N GLY A 144 11.88 -8.01 -9.48
CA GLY A 144 13.24 -8.47 -9.24
C GLY A 144 14.33 -7.57 -9.84
N ALA A 145 14.04 -6.85 -10.93
CA ALA A 145 14.96 -5.89 -11.54
C ALA A 145 15.08 -4.54 -10.78
N ILE A 146 14.25 -4.31 -9.78
CA ILE A 146 14.31 -3.15 -8.86
C ILE A 146 14.82 -3.69 -7.52
N ASP A 147 16.07 -3.42 -7.18
CA ASP A 147 16.65 -3.80 -5.89
C ASP A 147 16.16 -2.89 -4.75
N VAL A 148 16.54 -3.22 -3.51
CA VAL A 148 16.13 -2.49 -2.30
C VAL A 148 16.59 -1.03 -2.33
N ASP A 149 17.82 -0.78 -2.76
CA ASP A 149 18.41 0.55 -2.78
C ASP A 149 17.77 1.43 -3.85
N LEU A 150 17.54 0.88 -5.04
CA LEU A 150 16.84 1.57 -6.12
C LEU A 150 15.40 1.88 -5.72
N PHE A 151 14.68 0.93 -5.13
CA PHE A 151 13.32 1.16 -4.65
C PHE A 151 13.26 2.30 -3.62
N GLN A 152 14.17 2.29 -2.65
CA GLN A 152 14.27 3.37 -1.67
C GLN A 152 14.57 4.73 -2.32
N LYS A 153 15.48 4.80 -3.30
CA LYS A 153 15.79 6.03 -4.05
C LYS A 153 14.58 6.55 -4.82
N ILE A 154 13.83 5.66 -5.46
CA ILE A 154 12.59 6.01 -6.18
C ILE A 154 11.57 6.63 -5.21
N VAL A 155 11.33 5.99 -4.07
CA VAL A 155 10.38 6.47 -3.06
C VAL A 155 10.88 7.78 -2.44
N ALA A 156 12.18 7.92 -2.14
CA ALA A 156 12.76 9.18 -1.66
C ALA A 156 12.55 10.32 -2.66
N GLY A 157 12.74 10.07 -3.97
CA GLY A 157 12.41 11.02 -5.01
C GLY A 157 10.93 11.41 -5.05
N ALA A 158 10.02 10.48 -4.76
CA ALA A 158 8.59 10.77 -4.64
C ALA A 158 8.28 11.62 -3.40
N VAL A 159 8.94 11.36 -2.26
CA VAL A 159 8.83 12.17 -1.03
C VAL A 159 9.22 13.63 -1.32
N ILE A 160 10.38 13.86 -1.94
CA ILE A 160 10.86 15.21 -2.31
C ILE A 160 9.83 15.93 -3.20
N ASP A 161 9.38 15.29 -4.27
CA ASP A 161 8.47 15.89 -5.24
C ASP A 161 7.03 16.07 -4.69
N SER A 162 6.66 15.29 -3.68
CA SER A 162 5.36 15.43 -3.01
C SER A 162 5.29 16.65 -2.10
N ARG A 163 6.43 17.19 -1.67
CA ARG A 163 6.57 18.18 -0.61
C ARG A 163 5.98 17.71 0.71
N VAL A 164 6.06 16.42 0.97
CA VAL A 164 5.66 15.80 2.25
C VAL A 164 6.92 15.44 3.00
N GLU A 165 7.06 15.87 4.24
CA GLU A 165 8.09 15.33 5.12
C GLU A 165 7.66 13.94 5.58
N ALA A 166 8.49 12.91 5.35
CA ALA A 166 8.18 11.55 5.74
C ALA A 166 9.41 10.83 6.30
N TRP A 167 9.21 10.09 7.36
CA TRP A 167 10.24 9.25 7.98
C TRP A 167 10.03 7.79 7.58
N MET A 168 11.10 7.10 7.26
CA MET A 168 11.09 5.66 7.09
C MET A 168 11.13 4.98 8.46
N MET A 169 10.03 4.35 8.84
CA MET A 169 9.86 3.66 10.11
C MET A 169 10.44 2.24 10.06
N ALA A 170 10.31 1.55 8.91
CA ALA A 170 10.83 0.21 8.72
C ALA A 170 11.02 -0.14 7.25
N ARG A 171 11.93 -1.06 6.98
CA ARG A 171 11.98 -1.84 5.74
C ARG A 171 11.10 -3.07 5.92
N LEU A 172 10.33 -3.42 4.89
CA LEU A 172 9.41 -4.53 4.86
C LEU A 172 9.84 -5.54 3.79
N GLY A 173 9.45 -6.78 3.97
CA GLY A 173 9.78 -7.87 3.05
C GLY A 173 8.73 -8.97 3.10
N ALA A 174 9.06 -10.13 2.53
CA ALA A 174 8.22 -11.31 2.59
C ALA A 174 8.09 -11.83 4.04
N GLY A 175 6.95 -12.41 4.35
CA GLY A 175 6.71 -13.02 5.65
C GLY A 175 7.53 -14.30 5.86
N ILE A 176 7.61 -14.76 7.10
CA ILE A 176 8.33 -15.95 7.51
C ILE A 176 7.84 -17.24 6.80
N ASP A 177 6.62 -17.22 6.29
CA ASP A 177 6.03 -18.29 5.46
C ASP A 177 6.55 -18.31 4.01
N HIS A 178 7.43 -17.36 3.64
CA HIS A 178 8.15 -17.30 2.38
C HIS A 178 9.67 -17.24 2.64
N PRO A 179 10.26 -18.31 3.18
CA PRO A 179 11.68 -18.31 3.51
C PRO A 179 12.54 -18.23 2.25
N LEU A 180 13.63 -17.49 2.33
CA LEU A 180 14.61 -17.41 1.26
C LEU A 180 15.56 -18.62 1.33
N LEU A 181 15.70 -19.35 0.23
CA LEU A 181 16.74 -20.35 0.09
C LEU A 181 18.10 -19.66 -0.11
N MET A 182 19.06 -19.88 0.81
CA MET A 182 20.37 -19.20 0.79
C MET A 182 21.16 -19.40 -0.49
N THR A 183 20.93 -20.50 -1.21
CA THR A 183 21.57 -20.80 -2.50
C THR A 183 20.79 -20.21 -3.70
N HIS A 184 19.68 -19.53 -3.48
CA HIS A 184 18.83 -18.94 -4.52
C HIS A 184 18.38 -17.52 -4.11
N PRO A 185 19.31 -16.55 -4.11
CA PRO A 185 19.03 -15.19 -3.63
C PRO A 185 17.97 -14.45 -4.46
N GLU A 186 17.72 -14.88 -5.70
CA GLU A 186 16.67 -14.33 -6.56
C GLU A 186 15.25 -14.52 -5.98
N GLY A 187 15.11 -15.40 -4.99
CA GLY A 187 13.87 -15.56 -4.22
C GLY A 187 13.51 -14.34 -3.36
N GLU A 188 14.47 -13.45 -3.07
CA GLU A 188 14.23 -12.20 -2.34
C GLU A 188 13.70 -11.12 -3.30
N TYR A 189 12.47 -11.26 -3.75
CA TYR A 189 11.87 -10.35 -4.71
C TYR A 189 10.97 -9.28 -4.09
N LEU A 190 10.37 -9.54 -2.92
CA LEU A 190 9.49 -8.57 -2.24
C LEU A 190 10.30 -7.63 -1.37
N LYS A 191 10.17 -6.36 -1.61
CA LYS A 191 10.68 -5.27 -0.78
C LYS A 191 9.61 -4.24 -0.54
N GLY A 192 9.61 -3.64 0.64
CA GLY A 192 8.65 -2.62 1.02
C GLY A 192 9.25 -1.59 1.97
N LEU A 193 8.55 -0.48 2.10
CA LEU A 193 8.87 0.59 3.04
C LEU A 193 7.60 0.97 3.82
N TYR A 194 7.78 1.16 5.12
CA TYR A 194 6.79 1.81 5.98
C TYR A 194 7.23 3.24 6.24
N LEU A 195 6.42 4.21 5.82
CA LEU A 195 6.69 5.62 6.03
C LEU A 195 5.62 6.25 6.93
N LEU A 196 6.05 7.21 7.76
CA LEU A 196 5.19 8.07 8.58
C LEU A 196 5.32 9.51 8.07
N SER A 197 4.21 10.11 7.63
CA SER A 197 4.16 11.50 7.18
C SER A 197 4.12 12.47 8.37
N ARG A 198 4.87 13.58 8.26
CA ARG A 198 4.81 14.72 9.19
C ARG A 198 3.94 15.87 8.65
N GLY A 199 3.38 15.68 7.48
CA GLY A 199 2.63 16.72 6.79
C GLY A 199 3.40 17.35 5.62
N ARG A 200 2.77 18.35 4.99
CA ARG A 200 3.42 19.09 3.88
C ARG A 200 4.35 20.16 4.43
N VAL A 201 5.48 20.35 3.75
CA VAL A 201 6.48 21.39 4.00
C VAL A 201 6.24 22.54 3.03
#